data_666edca8932245b01917b753301ab316
#
_entry.id   666edca8932245b01917b753301ab316
#
_cell.length_a   1.000
_cell.length_b   1.000
_cell.length_c   1.000
_cell.angle_alpha   90.00
_cell.angle_beta   90.00
_cell.angle_gamma   90.00
#
_symmetry.space_group_name_H-M   'P 1'
#
loop_
_entity.id
_entity.type
_entity.pdbx_description
1 polymer ?
#
loop_
_entity_poly.entity_id
_entity_poly.type
_entity_poly.pdbx_seq_one_letter_code
_entity_poly.pdbx_strand_id
1 'polypeptide(L)'
;YIKNWFNHFEIPYVLDAQGDLFSEAPVNDIFSFFRLCVYPSDEMAYATFLHSPFAKLSLESVNSILAISKEEKDSQQSICFDESLTEKIQNSISPSDFENYQNAKSFFAENRHKVLSQPLTKSLTMLWYNTGYYYETLQNTKTNLLAEQYDLLFELARQCDVDSKNVAWFVDQL
;
A
#
# COMPACT_ATOMS: atom_id res chain seq x y z
N TYR A 1 5.28 -2.19 25.59
CA TYR A 1 5.68 -1.86 26.98
C TYR A 1 7.21 -1.77 27.12
N ILE A 2 8.02 -2.75 26.65
CA ILE A 2 9.49 -2.78 26.78
C ILE A 2 10.16 -1.63 26.00
N LYS A 3 9.72 -1.33 24.78
CA LYS A 3 10.23 -0.19 23.97
C LYS A 3 10.19 1.14 24.72
N ASN A 4 9.08 1.43 25.43
CA ASN A 4 8.92 2.67 26.17
C ASN A 4 9.89 2.77 27.36
N TRP A 5 10.23 1.66 27.98
CA TRP A 5 11.22 1.61 29.05
C TRP A 5 12.63 1.87 28.52
N PHE A 6 13.03 1.25 27.41
CA PHE A 6 14.33 1.47 26.80
C PHE A 6 14.51 2.93 26.35
N ASN A 7 13.46 3.52 25.73
CA ASN A 7 13.47 4.94 25.38
C ASN A 7 13.54 5.85 26.58
N HIS A 8 12.84 5.54 27.68
CA HIS A 8 12.83 6.35 28.89
C HIS A 8 14.21 6.37 29.60
N PHE A 9 14.95 5.27 29.52
CA PHE A 9 16.27 5.15 30.13
C PHE A 9 17.42 5.35 29.13
N GLU A 10 17.13 5.83 27.92
CA GLU A 10 18.11 6.04 26.83
C GLU A 10 19.01 4.81 26.57
N ILE A 11 18.47 3.61 26.79
CA ILE A 11 19.20 2.36 26.54
C ILE A 11 19.14 2.08 25.03
N PRO A 12 20.30 2.05 24.33
CA PRO A 12 20.31 1.69 22.92
C PRO A 12 19.88 0.24 22.74
N TYR A 13 18.91 0.00 21.88
CA TYR A 13 18.44 -1.33 21.54
C TYR A 13 18.26 -1.47 20.04
N VAL A 14 18.47 -2.68 19.54
CA VAL A 14 18.14 -3.06 18.19
C VAL A 14 16.88 -3.90 18.24
N LEU A 15 15.86 -3.47 17.53
CA LEU A 15 14.67 -4.28 17.33
C LEU A 15 14.91 -5.19 16.12
N ASP A 16 14.66 -6.47 16.29
CA ASP A 16 14.46 -7.35 15.15
C ASP A 16 13.08 -7.02 14.55
N ALA A 17 13.11 -6.08 13.62
CA ALA A 17 11.91 -5.47 13.05
C ALA A 17 11.28 -6.28 11.91
N GLN A 18 11.85 -7.44 11.58
CA GLN A 18 11.36 -8.21 10.42
C GLN A 18 9.88 -8.62 10.55
N GLY A 19 9.39 -8.86 11.76
CA GLY A 19 7.98 -9.17 11.99
C GLY A 19 7.02 -7.99 11.88
N ASP A 20 7.49 -6.77 12.13
CA ASP A 20 6.66 -5.55 12.20
C ASP A 20 6.78 -4.68 10.94
N LEU A 21 7.79 -4.91 10.08
CA LEU A 21 8.09 -4.04 8.94
C LEU A 21 6.92 -3.90 7.98
N PHE A 22 6.24 -5.01 7.68
CA PHE A 22 5.13 -5.07 6.72
C PHE A 22 3.75 -4.86 7.35
N SER A 23 3.67 -4.64 8.66
CA SER A 23 2.41 -4.46 9.38
C SER A 23 2.00 -3.01 9.57
N GLU A 24 2.92 -2.06 9.40
CA GLU A 24 2.67 -0.63 9.62
C GLU A 24 3.03 0.20 8.38
N ALA A 25 2.36 1.35 8.23
CA ALA A 25 2.74 2.35 7.23
C ALA A 25 4.17 2.88 7.52
N PRO A 26 4.97 3.22 6.50
CA PRO A 26 4.62 3.30 5.08
C PRO A 26 4.79 1.98 4.31
N VAL A 27 5.45 1.00 4.91
CA VAL A 27 5.83 -0.25 4.23
C VAL A 27 4.60 -1.05 3.85
N ASN A 28 3.63 -1.18 4.77
CA ASN A 28 2.39 -1.90 4.52
C ASN A 28 1.60 -1.32 3.33
N ASP A 29 1.53 0.01 3.22
CA ASP A 29 0.80 0.67 2.14
C ASP A 29 1.46 0.45 0.79
N ILE A 30 2.78 0.58 0.72
CA ILE A 30 3.57 0.36 -0.50
C ILE A 30 3.53 -1.12 -0.91
N PHE A 31 3.72 -2.01 0.06
CA PHE A 31 3.67 -3.45 -0.17
C PHE A 31 2.29 -3.91 -0.66
N SER A 32 1.22 -3.39 -0.05
CA SER A 32 -0.15 -3.66 -0.47
C SER A 32 -0.42 -3.17 -1.89
N PHE A 33 0.13 -2.02 -2.28
CA PHE A 33 0.05 -1.56 -3.67
C PHE A 33 0.78 -2.52 -4.64
N PHE A 34 1.99 -2.98 -4.31
CA PHE A 34 2.71 -3.97 -5.10
C PHE A 34 1.92 -5.28 -5.21
N ARG A 35 1.40 -5.75 -4.10
CA ARG A 35 0.60 -6.96 -4.03
C ARG A 35 -0.66 -6.85 -4.89
N LEU A 36 -1.34 -5.70 -4.84
CA LEU A 36 -2.50 -5.43 -5.69
C LEU A 36 -2.15 -5.37 -7.18
N CYS A 37 -0.96 -4.85 -7.55
CA CYS A 37 -0.50 -4.86 -8.93
C CYS A 37 -0.32 -6.28 -9.48
N VAL A 38 0.20 -7.19 -8.65
CA VAL A 38 0.43 -8.61 -9.00
C VAL A 38 -0.87 -9.40 -8.92
N TYR A 39 -1.61 -9.24 -7.82
CA TYR A 39 -2.83 -9.97 -7.49
C TYR A 39 -4.04 -9.04 -7.37
N PRO A 40 -4.68 -8.63 -8.48
CA PRO A 40 -5.83 -7.70 -8.45
C PRO A 40 -7.08 -8.26 -7.77
N SER A 41 -7.08 -9.53 -7.40
CA SER A 41 -8.14 -10.18 -6.65
C SER A 41 -7.90 -10.23 -5.14
N ASP A 42 -6.76 -9.70 -4.67
CA ASP A 42 -6.42 -9.67 -3.24
C ASP A 42 -7.21 -8.58 -2.53
N GLU A 43 -8.21 -9.00 -1.78
CA GLU A 43 -9.14 -8.13 -1.06
C GLU A 43 -8.44 -7.32 0.04
N MET A 44 -7.49 -7.94 0.77
CA MET A 44 -6.78 -7.27 1.85
C MET A 44 -5.85 -6.18 1.30
N ALA A 45 -5.11 -6.49 0.23
CA ALA A 45 -4.28 -5.51 -0.44
C ALA A 45 -5.11 -4.36 -1.03
N TYR A 46 -6.30 -4.67 -1.57
CA TYR A 46 -7.21 -3.65 -2.08
C TYR A 46 -7.76 -2.75 -0.96
N ALA A 47 -8.21 -3.33 0.14
CA ALA A 47 -8.69 -2.56 1.30
C ALA A 47 -7.61 -1.63 1.85
N THR A 48 -6.39 -2.15 2.04
CA THR A 48 -5.25 -1.37 2.54
C THR A 48 -4.91 -0.23 1.58
N PHE A 49 -4.86 -0.50 0.27
CA PHE A 49 -4.59 0.52 -0.73
C PHE A 49 -5.65 1.62 -0.72
N LEU A 50 -6.94 1.28 -0.69
CA LEU A 50 -8.02 2.27 -0.66
C LEU A 50 -7.98 3.16 0.59
N HIS A 51 -7.57 2.63 1.73
CA HIS A 51 -7.44 3.39 2.97
C HIS A 51 -6.12 4.16 3.10
N SER A 52 -5.10 3.80 2.32
CA SER A 52 -3.78 4.41 2.36
C SER A 52 -3.78 5.88 1.90
N PRO A 53 -2.70 6.64 2.18
CA PRO A 53 -2.51 7.99 1.67
C PRO A 53 -2.53 8.11 0.13
N PHE A 54 -2.41 7.01 -0.61
CA PHE A 54 -2.53 7.01 -2.07
C PHE A 54 -3.97 7.22 -2.54
N ALA A 55 -4.95 6.70 -1.79
CA ALA A 55 -6.36 6.74 -2.17
C ALA A 55 -7.23 7.57 -1.21
N LYS A 56 -6.86 7.67 0.07
CA LYS A 56 -7.46 8.53 1.11
C LYS A 56 -8.97 8.32 1.33
N LEU A 57 -9.47 7.08 1.15
CA LEU A 57 -10.85 6.78 1.45
C LEU A 57 -11.07 6.57 2.96
N SER A 58 -12.26 6.94 3.43
CA SER A 58 -12.70 6.62 4.79
C SER A 58 -12.88 5.11 4.96
N LEU A 59 -12.67 4.61 6.17
CA LEU A 59 -12.85 3.18 6.48
C LEU A 59 -14.28 2.71 6.20
N GLU A 60 -15.27 3.58 6.40
CA GLU A 60 -16.68 3.29 6.10
C GLU A 60 -16.89 3.05 4.60
N SER A 61 -16.34 3.93 3.75
CA SER A 61 -16.40 3.80 2.30
C SER A 61 -15.64 2.57 1.79
N VAL A 62 -14.48 2.25 2.37
CA VAL A 62 -13.74 1.02 2.05
C VAL A 62 -14.60 -0.22 2.34
N ASN A 63 -15.21 -0.29 3.52
CA ASN A 63 -16.08 -1.41 3.89
C ASN A 63 -17.29 -1.55 2.94
N SER A 64 -17.90 -0.42 2.53
CA SER A 64 -19.01 -0.41 1.57
C SER A 64 -18.59 -0.93 0.20
N ILE A 65 -17.43 -0.50 -0.31
CA ILE A 65 -16.86 -0.96 -1.58
C ILE A 65 -16.59 -2.48 -1.54
N LEU A 66 -16.00 -2.97 -0.46
CA LEU A 66 -15.71 -4.40 -0.30
C LEU A 66 -16.98 -5.24 -0.21
N ALA A 67 -18.01 -4.75 0.49
CA ALA A 67 -19.31 -5.43 0.57
C ALA A 67 -19.94 -5.57 -0.82
N ILE A 68 -20.01 -4.47 -1.60
CA ILE A 68 -20.51 -4.47 -2.97
C ILE A 68 -19.73 -5.44 -3.85
N SER A 69 -18.39 -5.43 -3.74
CA SER A 69 -17.54 -6.31 -4.51
C SER A 69 -17.73 -7.79 -4.19
N LYS A 70 -18.11 -8.13 -2.95
CA LYS A 70 -18.41 -9.51 -2.54
C LYS A 70 -19.75 -10.00 -3.03
N GLU A 71 -20.78 -9.16 -2.99
CA GLU A 71 -22.14 -9.54 -3.39
C GLU A 71 -22.25 -9.89 -4.89
N GLU A 72 -21.42 -9.27 -5.73
CA GLU A 72 -21.48 -9.41 -7.19
C GLU A 72 -20.50 -10.45 -7.75
N LYS A 73 -19.76 -11.15 -6.88
CA LYS A 73 -18.75 -12.10 -7.36
C LYS A 73 -19.32 -13.43 -7.84
N ASP A 74 -19.09 -13.72 -9.12
CA ASP A 74 -18.72 -15.05 -9.58
C ASP A 74 -17.19 -15.25 -9.37
N SER A 75 -16.79 -16.39 -8.86
CA SER A 75 -15.53 -16.72 -8.16
C SER A 75 -14.20 -16.49 -8.93
N GLN A 76 -14.16 -15.79 -10.05
CA GLN A 76 -12.98 -15.63 -10.91
C GLN A 76 -12.69 -14.20 -11.38
N GLN A 77 -13.46 -13.18 -11.00
CA GLN A 77 -13.24 -11.81 -11.46
C GLN A 77 -12.34 -11.00 -10.50
N SER A 78 -11.57 -10.07 -11.10
CA SER A 78 -10.80 -9.08 -10.34
C SER A 78 -11.74 -8.21 -9.49
N ILE A 79 -11.41 -8.01 -8.22
CA ILE A 79 -12.18 -7.13 -7.31
C ILE A 79 -11.81 -5.67 -7.55
N CYS A 80 -10.55 -5.46 -7.93
CA CYS A 80 -9.95 -4.15 -7.97
C CYS A 80 -10.52 -3.32 -9.14
N PHE A 81 -11.22 -2.23 -8.80
CA PHE A 81 -11.69 -1.22 -9.73
C PHE A 81 -12.55 -1.74 -10.88
N ASP A 82 -13.47 -2.68 -10.60
CA ASP A 82 -14.41 -3.20 -11.57
C ASP A 82 -15.33 -2.08 -12.09
N GLU A 83 -15.35 -1.90 -13.42
CA GLU A 83 -16.16 -0.88 -14.08
C GLU A 83 -17.66 -1.09 -13.87
N SER A 84 -18.10 -2.34 -13.82
CA SER A 84 -19.52 -2.70 -13.65
C SER A 84 -20.09 -2.26 -12.30
N LEU A 85 -19.23 -2.09 -11.29
CA LEU A 85 -19.61 -1.70 -9.93
C LEU A 85 -19.58 -0.19 -9.69
N THR A 86 -19.06 0.59 -10.64
CA THR A 86 -18.82 2.04 -10.45
C THR A 86 -20.08 2.80 -10.04
N GLU A 87 -21.24 2.54 -10.66
CA GLU A 87 -22.51 3.21 -10.34
C GLU A 87 -23.01 2.83 -8.94
N LYS A 88 -22.90 1.55 -8.55
CA LYS A 88 -23.29 1.09 -7.23
C LYS A 88 -22.42 1.70 -6.14
N ILE A 89 -21.11 1.77 -6.38
CA ILE A 89 -20.15 2.39 -5.48
C ILE A 89 -20.47 3.88 -5.31
N GLN A 90 -20.70 4.59 -6.40
CA GLN A 90 -21.06 6.03 -6.38
C GLN A 90 -22.27 6.32 -5.49
N ASN A 91 -23.28 5.45 -5.54
CA ASN A 91 -24.51 5.61 -4.78
C ASN A 91 -24.37 5.20 -3.29
N SER A 92 -23.27 4.53 -2.93
CA SER A 92 -23.08 3.92 -1.61
C SER A 92 -22.06 4.62 -0.72
N ILE A 93 -21.24 5.53 -1.28
CA ILE A 93 -20.21 6.26 -0.55
C ILE A 93 -20.38 7.77 -0.70
N SER A 94 -19.66 8.55 0.12
CA SER A 94 -19.74 10.01 0.06
C SER A 94 -19.21 10.55 -1.29
N PRO A 95 -19.71 11.70 -1.78
CA PRO A 95 -19.19 12.31 -3.01
C PRO A 95 -17.67 12.58 -2.98
N SER A 96 -17.14 12.96 -1.83
CA SER A 96 -15.69 13.18 -1.64
C SER A 96 -14.91 11.87 -1.75
N ASP A 97 -15.39 10.79 -1.13
CA ASP A 97 -14.76 9.49 -1.22
C ASP A 97 -14.89 8.88 -2.62
N PHE A 98 -15.99 9.21 -3.33
CA PHE A 98 -16.12 8.78 -4.73
C PHE A 98 -15.10 9.47 -5.64
N GLU A 99 -14.84 10.75 -5.45
CA GLU A 99 -13.77 11.47 -6.15
C GLU A 99 -12.39 10.83 -5.85
N ASN A 100 -12.11 10.57 -4.57
CA ASN A 100 -10.90 9.86 -4.15
C ASN A 100 -10.80 8.46 -4.78
N TYR A 101 -11.90 7.73 -4.86
CA TYR A 101 -11.97 6.42 -5.51
C TYR A 101 -11.61 6.49 -7.00
N GLN A 102 -12.14 7.48 -7.73
CA GLN A 102 -11.84 7.67 -9.15
C GLN A 102 -10.36 8.04 -9.37
N ASN A 103 -9.81 8.89 -8.51
CA ASN A 103 -8.39 9.25 -8.52
C ASN A 103 -7.51 8.02 -8.23
N ALA A 104 -7.87 7.20 -7.26
CA ALA A 104 -7.17 5.97 -6.91
C ALA A 104 -7.21 4.95 -8.06
N LYS A 105 -8.34 4.82 -8.75
CA LYS A 105 -8.50 3.98 -9.94
C LYS A 105 -7.58 4.41 -11.07
N SER A 106 -7.55 5.71 -11.36
CA SER A 106 -6.67 6.29 -12.39
C SER A 106 -5.20 6.07 -12.02
N PHE A 107 -4.83 6.35 -10.77
CA PHE A 107 -3.49 6.12 -10.24
C PHE A 107 -3.05 4.66 -10.38
N PHE A 108 -3.92 3.71 -10.04
CA PHE A 108 -3.65 2.29 -10.17
C PHE A 108 -3.43 1.88 -11.63
N ALA A 109 -4.34 2.30 -12.53
CA ALA A 109 -4.26 1.99 -13.95
C ALA A 109 -2.96 2.51 -14.60
N GLU A 110 -2.56 3.75 -14.27
CA GLU A 110 -1.36 4.38 -14.81
C GLU A 110 -0.05 3.74 -14.31
N ASN A 111 -0.03 3.27 -13.06
CA ASN A 111 1.20 2.84 -12.41
C ASN A 111 1.38 1.32 -12.36
N ARG A 112 0.31 0.53 -12.48
CA ARG A 112 0.39 -0.93 -12.43
C ARG A 112 1.38 -1.50 -13.46
N HIS A 113 1.29 -1.08 -14.72
CA HIS A 113 2.19 -1.56 -15.77
C HIS A 113 3.65 -1.18 -15.50
N LYS A 114 3.88 0.04 -15.00
CA LYS A 114 5.22 0.51 -14.63
C LYS A 114 5.83 -0.36 -13.52
N VAL A 115 5.06 -0.63 -12.47
CA VAL A 115 5.51 -1.48 -11.35
C VAL A 115 5.84 -2.90 -11.80
N LEU A 116 5.05 -3.48 -12.71
CA LEU A 116 5.27 -4.83 -13.22
C LEU A 116 6.47 -4.95 -14.19
N SER A 117 6.92 -3.84 -14.80
CA SER A 117 7.91 -3.84 -15.89
C SER A 117 9.25 -3.19 -15.56
N GLN A 118 9.37 -2.49 -14.44
CA GLN A 118 10.60 -1.77 -14.07
C GLN A 118 11.23 -2.34 -12.79
N PRO A 119 12.51 -1.97 -12.48
CA PRO A 119 13.14 -2.36 -11.23
C PRO A 119 12.35 -1.91 -10.01
N LEU A 120 12.39 -2.74 -8.94
CA LEU A 120 11.67 -2.48 -7.69
C LEU A 120 12.09 -1.16 -7.03
N THR A 121 13.39 -0.87 -7.01
CA THR A 121 13.91 0.38 -6.46
C THR A 121 13.34 1.61 -7.17
N LYS A 122 13.15 1.53 -8.49
CA LYS A 122 12.55 2.61 -9.27
C LYS A 122 11.06 2.79 -8.94
N SER A 123 10.36 1.68 -8.77
CA SER A 123 8.94 1.68 -8.36
C SER A 123 8.76 2.25 -6.95
N LEU A 124 9.63 1.88 -6.00
CA LEU A 124 9.64 2.45 -4.64
C LEU A 124 9.91 3.95 -4.64
N THR A 125 10.92 4.39 -5.38
CA THR A 125 11.26 5.82 -5.51
C THR A 125 10.07 6.61 -6.06
N MET A 126 9.40 6.08 -7.07
CA MET A 126 8.21 6.70 -7.65
C MET A 126 7.08 6.81 -6.61
N LEU A 127 6.77 5.73 -5.90
CA LEU A 127 5.70 5.72 -4.91
C LEU A 127 6.02 6.63 -3.72
N TRP A 128 7.26 6.66 -3.26
CA TRP A 128 7.67 7.43 -2.10
C TRP A 128 7.71 8.94 -2.37
N TYR A 129 8.33 9.35 -3.47
CA TYR A 129 8.56 10.77 -3.73
C TYR A 129 7.53 11.39 -4.68
N ASN A 130 7.19 10.73 -5.79
CA ASN A 130 6.40 11.38 -6.84
C ASN A 130 4.90 11.45 -6.52
N THR A 131 4.41 10.59 -5.62
CA THR A 131 2.99 10.61 -5.22
C THR A 131 2.68 11.61 -4.09
N GLY A 132 3.72 12.22 -3.51
CA GLY A 132 3.58 13.05 -2.32
C GLY A 132 3.48 12.26 -1.01
N TYR A 133 3.56 10.93 -1.04
CA TYR A 133 3.50 10.08 0.15
C TYR A 133 4.55 10.48 1.20
N TYR A 134 5.76 10.83 0.78
CA TYR A 134 6.81 11.33 1.66
C TYR A 134 6.38 12.56 2.46
N TYR A 135 5.71 13.51 1.82
CA TYR A 135 5.22 14.72 2.50
C TYR A 135 4.11 14.42 3.50
N GLU A 136 3.23 13.49 3.21
CA GLU A 136 2.21 13.02 4.14
C GLU A 136 2.84 12.39 5.39
N THR A 137 3.91 11.63 5.22
CA THR A 137 4.63 11.01 6.35
C THR A 137 5.39 12.04 7.19
N LEU A 138 5.91 13.13 6.60
CA LEU A 138 6.59 14.20 7.33
C LEU A 138 5.67 14.95 8.30
N GLN A 139 4.38 14.95 8.05
CA GLN A 139 3.40 15.56 8.97
C GLN A 139 3.11 14.69 10.19
N ASN A 140 3.59 13.46 10.19
CA ASN A 140 3.41 12.53 11.28
C ASN A 140 4.56 12.63 12.30
N THR A 141 4.25 12.65 13.59
CA THR A 141 5.23 12.78 14.68
C THR A 141 6.23 11.62 14.80
N LYS A 142 6.02 10.54 14.06
CA LYS A 142 6.90 9.34 14.00
C LYS A 142 7.85 9.34 12.80
N THR A 143 8.19 10.46 12.23
CA THR A 143 8.87 10.61 10.92
C THR A 143 10.19 9.83 10.82
N ASN A 144 11.03 9.83 11.86
CA ASN A 144 12.33 9.14 11.81
C ASN A 144 12.18 7.62 11.65
N LEU A 145 11.23 7.03 12.39
CA LEU A 145 10.96 5.60 12.29
C LEU A 145 10.46 5.21 10.90
N LEU A 146 9.61 6.05 10.31
CA LEU A 146 9.08 5.82 8.96
C LEU A 146 10.19 5.88 7.89
N ALA A 147 11.17 6.78 8.04
CA ALA A 147 12.31 6.85 7.12
C ALA A 147 13.18 5.59 7.21
N GLU A 148 13.48 5.11 8.42
CA GLU A 148 14.25 3.88 8.64
C GLU A 148 13.54 2.65 8.04
N GLN A 149 12.23 2.56 8.18
CA GLN A 149 11.43 1.48 7.58
C GLN A 149 11.47 1.52 6.04
N TYR A 150 11.39 2.72 5.45
CA TYR A 150 11.53 2.88 4.02
C TYR A 150 12.93 2.48 3.53
N ASP A 151 13.99 2.90 4.21
CA ASP A 151 15.37 2.56 3.85
C ASP A 151 15.58 1.04 3.87
N LEU A 152 15.01 0.35 4.86
CA LEU A 152 15.07 -1.11 4.93
C LEU A 152 14.30 -1.77 3.77
N LEU A 153 13.09 -1.30 3.46
CA LEU A 153 12.33 -1.77 2.31
C LEU A 153 13.07 -1.53 0.99
N PHE A 154 13.72 -0.38 0.87
CA PHE A 154 14.51 -0.02 -0.31
C PHE A 154 15.72 -0.93 -0.48
N GLU A 155 16.41 -1.28 0.63
CA GLU A 155 17.55 -2.21 0.59
C GLU A 155 17.12 -3.63 0.17
N LEU A 156 15.97 -4.12 0.67
CA LEU A 156 15.41 -5.40 0.23
C LEU A 156 15.08 -5.39 -1.27
N ALA A 157 14.47 -4.30 -1.75
CA ALA A 157 14.18 -4.15 -3.18
C ALA A 157 15.46 -4.07 -4.03
N ARG A 158 16.50 -3.40 -3.54
CA ARG A 158 17.80 -3.32 -4.20
C ARG A 158 18.44 -4.71 -4.35
N GLN A 159 18.37 -5.53 -3.32
CA GLN A 159 18.86 -6.92 -3.38
C GLN A 159 18.09 -7.73 -4.44
N CYS A 160 16.77 -7.58 -4.49
CA CYS A 160 15.95 -8.23 -5.51
C CYS A 160 16.32 -7.77 -6.93
N ASP A 161 16.56 -6.46 -7.13
CA ASP A 161 16.98 -5.94 -8.44
C ASP A 161 18.36 -6.48 -8.86
N VAL A 162 19.32 -6.60 -7.93
CA VAL A 162 20.63 -7.21 -8.19
C VAL A 162 20.49 -8.67 -8.61
N ASP A 163 19.60 -9.41 -7.97
CA ASP A 163 19.31 -10.82 -8.28
C ASP A 163 18.39 -10.98 -9.50
N SER A 164 18.05 -9.90 -10.19
CA SER A 164 17.13 -9.89 -11.34
C SER A 164 15.76 -10.49 -11.01
N LYS A 165 15.28 -10.30 -9.78
CA LYS A 165 13.95 -10.70 -9.35
C LYS A 165 12.94 -9.62 -9.67
N ASN A 166 11.71 -10.01 -9.98
CA ASN A 166 10.62 -9.10 -10.27
C ASN A 166 9.72 -8.84 -9.05
N VAL A 167 8.77 -7.93 -9.20
CA VAL A 167 7.83 -7.58 -8.14
C VAL A 167 7.00 -8.77 -7.66
N ALA A 168 6.63 -9.70 -8.55
CA ALA A 168 5.87 -10.89 -8.16
C ALA A 168 6.69 -11.76 -7.19
N TRP A 169 7.95 -12.02 -7.52
CA TRP A 169 8.84 -12.74 -6.61
C TRP A 169 8.98 -12.02 -5.26
N PHE A 170 9.14 -10.68 -5.28
CA PHE A 170 9.27 -9.89 -4.06
C PHE A 170 8.03 -10.01 -3.17
N VAL A 171 6.84 -9.93 -3.75
CA VAL A 171 5.57 -10.05 -3.03
C VAL A 171 5.35 -11.47 -2.46
N ASP A 172 5.84 -12.51 -3.15
CA ASP A 172 5.66 -13.90 -2.72
C ASP A 172 6.63 -14.35 -1.63
N GLN A 173 7.72 -13.62 -1.40
CA GLN A 173 8.73 -13.96 -0.38
C GLN A 173 8.49 -13.27 0.97
N LEU A 174 7.65 -12.25 1.00
CA LEU A 174 7.37 -11.43 2.18
C LEU A 174 5.93 -11.58 2.65
#